data_7627063d1b76bc0e262ace037f9675ea
#
_entry.id   7627063d1b76bc0e262ace037f9675ea
#
_cell.length_a   1.000
_cell.length_b   1.000
_cell.length_c   1.000
_cell.angle_alpha   90.00
_cell.angle_beta   90.00
_cell.angle_gamma   90.00
#
_symmetry.space_group_name_H-M   'P 1'
#
loop_
_entity.id
_entity.type
_entity.pdbx_description
1 polymer ?
#
loop_
_entity_poly.entity_id
_entity_poly.type
_entity_poly.pdbx_seq_one_letter_code
_entity_poly.pdbx_strand_id
1 'polypeptide(L)'
;AYESKLAAKVSKNGKEYIGGELFILTSEDNVVPVSFFEFKMTNAGAENKKYADLLKLMSTMKTVLVDGKENATPLSIKSSNLTADEYSKDEQVRSFTKQQGGFINVVPATKLNPKATFENDVMIVNTIREIDSVTGEERPYLTVKAFIFNWANEIIPMTFAVHNPKGIEYFENMAPNTFTKV
;
A
#
# COMPACT_ATOMS: atom_id res chain seq x y z
N ALA A 1 -9.58 -10.80 -2.32
CA ALA A 1 -8.24 -10.87 -2.95
C ALA A 1 -8.34 -10.89 -4.47
N TYR A 2 -7.46 -10.16 -5.17
CA TYR A 2 -7.37 -10.20 -6.64
C TYR A 2 -6.36 -11.27 -7.09
N GLU A 3 -5.14 -11.17 -6.58
CA GLU A 3 -4.03 -12.10 -6.84
C GLU A 3 -3.19 -12.24 -5.58
N SER A 4 -2.52 -13.37 -5.41
CA SER A 4 -1.57 -13.58 -4.30
C SER A 4 -0.23 -14.06 -4.83
N LYS A 5 0.84 -13.37 -4.41
CA LYS A 5 2.24 -13.77 -4.59
C LYS A 5 2.93 -14.02 -3.24
N LEU A 6 2.13 -14.29 -2.22
CA LEU A 6 2.64 -14.68 -0.90
C LEU A 6 3.25 -16.08 -0.95
N ALA A 7 4.40 -16.26 -0.34
CA ALA A 7 5.07 -17.54 -0.25
C ALA A 7 5.76 -17.72 1.11
N ALA A 8 5.67 -18.95 1.65
CA ALA A 8 6.50 -19.36 2.77
C ALA A 8 7.94 -19.63 2.28
N LYS A 9 8.91 -19.07 2.95
CA LYS A 9 10.33 -19.08 2.57
C LYS A 9 11.21 -19.32 3.79
N VAL A 10 12.46 -19.67 3.53
CA VAL A 10 13.49 -19.76 4.57
C VAL A 10 14.60 -18.75 4.24
N SER A 11 14.98 -17.95 5.21
CA SER A 11 16.06 -16.97 5.08
C SER A 11 17.43 -17.66 5.04
N LYS A 12 18.47 -16.93 4.65
CA LYS A 12 19.87 -17.43 4.66
C LYS A 12 20.31 -17.94 6.04
N ASN A 13 19.70 -17.41 7.11
CA ASN A 13 20.00 -17.79 8.50
C ASN A 13 19.05 -18.87 9.03
N GLY A 14 18.35 -19.61 8.16
CA GLY A 14 17.44 -20.69 8.53
C GLY A 14 16.12 -20.26 9.17
N LYS A 15 15.80 -18.96 9.22
CA LYS A 15 14.54 -18.49 9.79
C LYS A 15 13.40 -18.59 8.77
N GLU A 16 12.32 -19.24 9.14
CA GLU A 16 11.10 -19.33 8.33
C GLU A 16 10.34 -17.99 8.34
N TYR A 17 9.86 -17.57 7.18
CA TYR A 17 9.04 -16.37 7.03
C TYR A 17 8.04 -16.51 5.88
N ILE A 18 6.97 -15.72 5.90
CA ILE A 18 6.10 -15.47 4.74
C ILE A 18 6.47 -14.11 4.19
N GLY A 19 6.68 -14.04 2.88
CA GLY A 19 6.97 -12.79 2.20
C GLY A 19 6.39 -12.77 0.79
N GLY A 20 5.99 -11.59 0.35
CA GLY A 20 5.42 -11.35 -0.97
C GLY A 20 4.36 -10.28 -0.97
N GLU A 21 3.57 -10.24 -2.02
CA GLU A 21 2.53 -9.24 -2.23
C GLU A 21 1.15 -9.91 -2.35
N LEU A 22 0.17 -9.23 -1.80
CA LEU A 22 -1.24 -9.54 -1.98
C LEU A 22 -1.90 -8.38 -2.70
N PHE A 23 -2.51 -8.65 -3.83
CA PHE A 23 -3.21 -7.65 -4.64
C PHE A 23 -4.68 -7.64 -4.25
N ILE A 24 -5.19 -6.46 -3.91
CA ILE A 24 -6.57 -6.26 -3.43
C ILE A 24 -7.36 -5.46 -4.45
N LEU A 25 -8.42 -6.04 -4.99
CA LEU A 25 -9.37 -5.33 -5.82
C LEU A 25 -10.24 -4.43 -4.94
N THR A 26 -10.14 -3.12 -5.10
CA THR A 26 -10.85 -2.11 -4.30
C THR A 26 -11.95 -1.39 -5.07
N SER A 27 -11.93 -1.48 -6.41
CA SER A 27 -13.00 -1.08 -7.33
C SER A 27 -12.85 -1.86 -8.63
N GLU A 28 -13.69 -1.63 -9.62
CA GLU A 28 -13.63 -2.38 -10.90
C GLU A 28 -12.26 -2.33 -11.57
N ASP A 29 -11.61 -1.16 -11.52
CA ASP A 29 -10.34 -0.91 -12.21
C ASP A 29 -9.17 -0.61 -11.25
N ASN A 30 -9.37 -0.76 -9.94
CA ASN A 30 -8.33 -0.40 -8.99
C ASN A 30 -7.87 -1.60 -8.16
N VAL A 31 -6.62 -2.02 -8.40
CA VAL A 31 -5.95 -3.08 -7.68
C VAL A 31 -4.80 -2.50 -6.87
N VAL A 32 -4.87 -2.67 -5.56
CA VAL A 32 -3.86 -2.15 -4.61
C VAL A 32 -2.92 -3.27 -4.19
N PRO A 33 -1.61 -3.15 -4.47
CA PRO A 33 -0.60 -4.09 -3.96
C PRO A 33 -0.33 -3.81 -2.48
N VAL A 34 -0.31 -4.87 -1.68
CA VAL A 34 0.03 -4.81 -0.26
C VAL A 34 1.12 -5.83 0.03
N SER A 35 2.28 -5.37 0.47
CA SER A 35 3.42 -6.21 0.81
C SER A 35 3.28 -6.79 2.21
N PHE A 36 3.68 -8.04 2.39
CA PHE A 36 3.77 -8.71 3.68
C PHE A 36 5.16 -9.30 3.87
N PHE A 37 5.64 -9.21 5.10
CA PHE A 37 6.88 -9.87 5.51
C PHE A 37 6.80 -10.18 7.01
N GLU A 38 6.58 -11.46 7.32
CA GLU A 38 6.38 -11.90 8.71
C GLU A 38 7.21 -13.14 9.00
N PHE A 39 8.09 -13.06 9.98
CA PHE A 39 8.80 -14.23 10.49
C PHE A 39 7.87 -15.13 11.31
N LYS A 40 8.11 -16.45 11.28
CA LYS A 40 7.37 -17.44 12.06
C LYS A 40 7.50 -17.21 13.58
N MET A 41 8.67 -16.78 14.02
CA MET A 41 8.95 -16.49 15.41
C MET A 41 9.20 -15.00 15.62
N THR A 42 8.73 -14.47 16.71
CA THR A 42 9.05 -13.11 17.16
C THR A 42 10.50 -13.03 17.65
N ASN A 43 11.04 -11.82 17.84
CA ASN A 43 12.35 -11.62 18.44
C ASN A 43 12.46 -12.18 19.88
N ALA A 44 11.35 -12.29 20.57
CA ALA A 44 11.26 -12.90 21.91
C ALA A 44 11.18 -14.43 21.89
N GLY A 45 11.23 -15.07 20.70
CA GLY A 45 11.16 -16.52 20.55
C GLY A 45 9.75 -17.12 20.66
N ALA A 46 8.71 -16.31 20.70
CA ALA A 46 7.31 -16.76 20.67
C ALA A 46 6.79 -16.91 19.23
N GLU A 47 5.77 -17.72 19.03
CA GLU A 47 5.09 -17.81 17.74
C GLU A 47 4.49 -16.47 17.32
N ASN A 48 4.69 -16.11 16.05
CA ASN A 48 4.14 -14.89 15.48
C ASN A 48 2.71 -15.13 14.96
N LYS A 49 1.74 -14.55 15.64
CA LYS A 49 0.33 -14.68 15.26
C LYS A 49 0.06 -14.21 13.83
N LYS A 50 0.70 -13.11 13.38
CA LYS A 50 0.53 -12.62 12.01
C LYS A 50 1.01 -13.64 10.97
N TYR A 51 2.14 -14.33 11.24
CA TYR A 51 2.61 -15.42 10.40
C TYR A 51 1.59 -16.56 10.32
N ALA A 52 1.06 -17.00 11.47
CA ALA A 52 0.08 -18.07 11.53
C ALA A 52 -1.23 -17.71 10.79
N ASP A 53 -1.72 -16.48 10.97
CA ASP A 53 -2.90 -15.97 10.28
C ASP A 53 -2.69 -15.90 8.75
N LEU A 54 -1.53 -15.44 8.29
CA LEU A 54 -1.17 -15.43 6.86
C LEU A 54 -1.06 -16.83 6.28
N LEU A 55 -0.41 -17.75 6.99
CA LEU A 55 -0.27 -19.14 6.55
C LEU A 55 -1.63 -19.82 6.37
N LYS A 56 -2.52 -19.61 7.34
CA LYS A 56 -3.90 -20.10 7.26
C LYS A 56 -4.65 -19.48 6.09
N LEU A 57 -4.52 -18.18 5.89
CA LEU A 57 -5.14 -17.48 4.76
C LEU A 57 -4.66 -18.05 3.43
N MET A 58 -3.35 -18.22 3.25
CA MET A 58 -2.77 -18.76 2.01
C MET A 58 -3.32 -20.14 1.64
N SER A 59 -3.66 -20.97 2.62
CA SER A 59 -4.20 -22.32 2.37
C SER A 59 -5.69 -22.34 1.97
N THR A 60 -6.44 -21.26 2.23
CA THR A 60 -7.91 -21.22 2.04
C THR A 60 -8.37 -20.10 1.12
N MET A 61 -7.49 -19.15 0.83
CA MET A 61 -7.84 -17.95 0.06
C MET A 61 -8.11 -18.28 -1.41
N LYS A 62 -9.21 -17.77 -1.91
CA LYS A 62 -9.56 -17.75 -3.32
C LYS A 62 -9.32 -16.36 -3.89
N THR A 63 -8.88 -16.29 -5.14
CA THR A 63 -8.53 -15.04 -5.80
C THR A 63 -9.39 -14.79 -7.04
N VAL A 64 -9.55 -13.51 -7.41
CA VAL A 64 -10.33 -13.15 -8.60
C VAL A 64 -9.75 -13.78 -9.85
N LEU A 65 -8.43 -13.79 -9.99
CA LEU A 65 -7.76 -14.32 -11.20
C LEU A 65 -7.93 -15.82 -11.40
N VAL A 66 -8.06 -16.58 -10.31
CA VAL A 66 -8.13 -18.06 -10.38
C VAL A 66 -9.57 -18.55 -10.21
N ASP A 67 -10.30 -17.97 -9.26
CA ASP A 67 -11.59 -18.50 -8.83
C ASP A 67 -12.78 -17.64 -9.29
N GLY A 68 -12.51 -16.48 -9.91
CA GLY A 68 -13.53 -15.51 -10.30
C GLY A 68 -13.93 -14.55 -9.17
N LYS A 69 -14.46 -13.39 -9.54
CA LYS A 69 -14.81 -12.30 -8.62
C LYS A 69 -15.83 -12.73 -7.54
N GLU A 70 -16.77 -13.56 -7.92
CA GLU A 70 -17.87 -14.00 -7.05
C GLU A 70 -17.42 -14.99 -5.97
N ASN A 71 -16.36 -15.74 -6.25
CA ASN A 71 -15.79 -16.75 -5.34
C ASN A 71 -14.59 -16.22 -4.55
N ALA A 72 -14.04 -15.08 -4.93
CA ALA A 72 -12.85 -14.53 -4.31
C ALA A 72 -13.07 -14.21 -2.83
N THR A 73 -12.07 -14.51 -2.00
CA THR A 73 -12.12 -14.26 -0.56
C THR A 73 -12.15 -12.75 -0.27
N PRO A 74 -13.22 -12.26 0.40
CA PRO A 74 -13.29 -10.88 0.82
C PRO A 74 -12.36 -10.63 2.00
N LEU A 75 -11.51 -9.61 1.89
CA LEU A 75 -10.47 -9.30 2.87
C LEU A 75 -10.61 -7.88 3.41
N SER A 76 -10.24 -7.71 4.68
CA SER A 76 -10.00 -6.42 5.30
C SER A 76 -8.57 -6.38 5.84
N ILE A 77 -7.78 -5.41 5.41
CA ILE A 77 -6.43 -5.17 5.90
C ILE A 77 -6.45 -3.88 6.71
N LYS A 78 -5.98 -3.96 7.95
CA LYS A 78 -5.96 -2.82 8.88
C LYS A 78 -4.54 -2.56 9.35
N SER A 79 -4.28 -1.35 9.80
CA SER A 79 -2.98 -0.92 10.33
C SER A 79 -1.86 -1.14 9.31
N SER A 80 -2.13 -0.84 8.03
CA SER A 80 -1.10 -0.80 7.00
C SER A 80 -0.23 0.44 7.17
N ASN A 81 1.06 0.28 6.88
CA ASN A 81 2.02 1.37 6.92
C ASN A 81 2.55 1.64 5.52
N LEU A 82 2.82 2.91 5.22
CA LEU A 82 3.68 3.28 4.10
C LEU A 82 5.13 3.25 4.56
N THR A 83 5.98 2.59 3.80
CA THR A 83 7.44 2.58 4.00
C THR A 83 8.11 3.06 2.74
N ALA A 84 9.13 3.89 2.89
CA ALA A 84 10.03 4.25 1.80
C ALA A 84 11.24 3.32 1.86
N ASP A 85 11.54 2.69 0.72
CA ASP A 85 12.74 1.89 0.55
C ASP A 85 13.60 2.52 -0.56
N GLU A 86 14.91 2.47 -0.37
CA GLU A 86 15.88 2.90 -1.36
C GLU A 86 16.80 1.75 -1.74
N TYR A 87 17.11 1.65 -3.00
CA TYR A 87 18.13 0.73 -3.49
C TYR A 87 19.00 1.39 -4.55
N SER A 88 20.27 1.06 -4.54
CA SER A 88 21.20 1.48 -5.57
C SER A 88 21.31 0.41 -6.65
N LYS A 89 21.08 0.82 -7.91
CA LYS A 89 21.30 -0.01 -9.10
C LYS A 89 21.91 0.85 -10.19
N ASP A 90 22.98 0.36 -10.81
CA ASP A 90 23.68 1.05 -11.90
C ASP A 90 24.09 2.49 -11.53
N GLU A 91 24.64 2.67 -10.31
CA GLU A 91 25.05 3.96 -9.72
C GLU A 91 23.90 4.96 -9.51
N GLN A 92 22.65 4.55 -9.71
CA GLN A 92 21.46 5.36 -9.45
C GLN A 92 20.76 4.90 -8.19
N VAL A 93 20.48 5.84 -7.29
CA VAL A 93 19.60 5.61 -6.14
C VAL A 93 18.16 5.70 -6.62
N ARG A 94 17.41 4.66 -6.39
CA ARG A 94 15.97 4.60 -6.69
C ARG A 94 15.21 4.45 -5.38
N SER A 95 14.30 5.38 -5.13
CA SER A 95 13.37 5.31 -4.00
C SER A 95 12.00 4.86 -4.47
N PHE A 96 11.33 4.09 -3.66
CA PHE A 96 9.94 3.67 -3.90
C PHE A 96 9.20 3.51 -2.59
N THR A 97 7.90 3.75 -2.64
CA THR A 97 7.02 3.60 -1.50
C THR A 97 6.32 2.25 -1.57
N LYS A 98 6.34 1.52 -0.46
CA LYS A 98 5.59 0.27 -0.29
C LYS A 98 4.45 0.46 0.70
N GLN A 99 3.32 -0.13 0.39
CA GLN A 99 2.27 -0.35 1.37
C GLN A 99 2.51 -1.68 2.07
N GLN A 100 2.94 -1.63 3.32
CA GLN A 100 3.12 -2.82 4.14
C GLN A 100 1.82 -3.16 4.86
N GLY A 101 1.34 -4.39 4.69
CA GLY A 101 0.13 -4.87 5.33
C GLY A 101 0.31 -5.08 6.82
N GLY A 102 -0.72 -4.69 7.58
CA GLY A 102 -0.83 -4.98 9.00
C GLY A 102 -1.62 -6.27 9.27
N PHE A 103 -2.72 -6.14 10.01
CA PHE A 103 -3.60 -7.27 10.30
C PHE A 103 -4.55 -7.54 9.13
N ILE A 104 -4.62 -8.81 8.72
CA ILE A 104 -5.50 -9.27 7.66
C ILE A 104 -6.63 -10.13 8.23
N ASN A 105 -7.87 -9.88 7.79
CA ASN A 105 -9.03 -10.64 8.21
C ASN A 105 -9.91 -10.98 7.02
N VAL A 106 -10.47 -12.18 7.01
CA VAL A 106 -11.56 -12.54 6.11
C VAL A 106 -12.83 -11.88 6.65
N VAL A 107 -13.59 -11.21 5.79
CA VAL A 107 -14.84 -10.55 6.15
C VAL A 107 -16.01 -11.21 5.43
N PRO A 108 -17.23 -11.23 6.01
CA PRO A 108 -18.41 -11.71 5.29
C PRO A 108 -18.67 -10.87 4.04
N ALA A 109 -19.04 -11.50 2.93
CA ALA A 109 -19.34 -10.81 1.67
C ALA A 109 -20.42 -9.73 1.84
N THR A 110 -21.39 -9.95 2.73
CA THR A 110 -22.45 -8.97 3.05
C THR A 110 -21.95 -7.70 3.76
N LYS A 111 -20.73 -7.74 4.32
CA LYS A 111 -20.08 -6.58 4.97
C LYS A 111 -18.94 -6.01 4.13
N LEU A 112 -18.77 -6.52 2.92
CA LEU A 112 -17.73 -6.04 2.01
C LEU A 112 -18.06 -4.63 1.54
N ASN A 113 -17.16 -3.70 1.80
CA ASN A 113 -17.18 -2.36 1.25
C ASN A 113 -15.81 -2.13 0.59
N PRO A 114 -15.69 -2.46 -0.71
CA PRO A 114 -14.41 -2.39 -1.40
C PRO A 114 -13.93 -0.95 -1.48
N LYS A 115 -12.86 -0.64 -0.75
CA LYS A 115 -12.20 0.66 -0.78
C LYS A 115 -10.78 0.54 -0.27
N ALA A 116 -9.91 1.37 -0.77
CA ALA A 116 -8.65 1.70 -0.15
C ALA A 116 -8.74 3.13 0.37
N THR A 117 -8.50 3.31 1.66
CA THR A 117 -8.45 4.64 2.26
C THR A 117 -7.10 4.82 2.92
N PHE A 118 -6.55 5.99 2.73
CA PHE A 118 -5.36 6.48 3.40
C PHE A 118 -5.78 7.72 4.20
N GLU A 119 -5.31 7.79 5.42
CA GLU A 119 -5.52 8.96 6.28
C GLU A 119 -4.22 9.23 7.03
N ASN A 120 -3.64 10.37 6.80
CA ASN A 120 -2.42 10.79 7.49
C ASN A 120 -2.31 12.31 7.53
N ASP A 121 -1.53 12.80 8.48
CA ASP A 121 -1.06 14.18 8.48
C ASP A 121 0.14 14.29 7.53
N VAL A 122 0.04 15.21 6.59
CA VAL A 122 1.07 15.40 5.56
C VAL A 122 1.57 16.85 5.58
N MET A 123 2.85 17.02 5.34
CA MET A 123 3.44 18.32 5.06
C MET A 123 3.57 18.48 3.54
N ILE A 124 2.86 19.41 2.96
CA ILE A 124 2.88 19.68 1.52
C ILE A 124 4.19 20.37 1.15
N VAL A 125 4.90 19.78 0.20
CA VAL A 125 6.15 20.37 -0.34
C VAL A 125 5.85 21.21 -1.57
N ASN A 126 5.12 20.63 -2.51
CA ASN A 126 4.81 21.27 -3.78
C ASN A 126 3.60 20.61 -4.46
N THR A 127 2.92 21.38 -5.30
CA THR A 127 1.86 20.91 -6.19
C THR A 127 2.26 21.20 -7.63
N ILE A 128 1.99 20.26 -8.54
CA ILE A 128 2.43 20.33 -9.93
C ILE A 128 1.27 19.94 -10.85
N ARG A 129 0.94 20.82 -11.80
CA ARG A 129 0.17 20.47 -12.99
C ARG A 129 1.12 19.85 -14.00
N GLU A 130 0.98 18.56 -14.20
CA GLU A 130 1.82 17.86 -15.17
C GLU A 130 1.25 18.05 -16.58
N ILE A 131 2.15 18.24 -17.54
CA ILE A 131 1.84 18.33 -18.97
C ILE A 131 2.17 16.97 -19.59
N ASP A 132 1.26 16.42 -20.36
CA ASP A 132 1.51 15.23 -21.15
C ASP A 132 2.53 15.54 -22.24
N SER A 133 3.66 14.83 -22.26
CA SER A 133 4.77 15.07 -23.19
C SER A 133 4.44 14.74 -24.65
N VAL A 134 3.36 13.99 -24.89
CA VAL A 134 2.94 13.57 -26.25
C VAL A 134 1.90 14.54 -26.81
N THR A 135 0.91 14.90 -25.99
CA THR A 135 -0.20 15.75 -26.44
C THR A 135 0.03 17.25 -26.16
N GLY A 136 0.91 17.58 -25.24
CA GLY A 136 1.12 18.96 -24.76
C GLY A 136 -0.01 19.50 -23.88
N GLU A 137 -0.99 18.68 -23.52
CA GLU A 137 -2.13 19.06 -22.69
C GLU A 137 -1.84 18.84 -21.20
N GLU A 138 -2.48 19.63 -20.34
CA GLU A 138 -2.45 19.39 -18.90
C GLU A 138 -3.16 18.06 -18.56
N ARG A 139 -2.53 17.26 -17.68
CA ARG A 139 -3.15 16.04 -17.18
C ARG A 139 -4.35 16.37 -16.28
N PRO A 140 -5.42 15.54 -16.30
CA PRO A 140 -6.65 15.80 -15.55
C PRO A 140 -6.52 15.55 -14.03
N TYR A 141 -5.32 15.71 -13.49
CA TYR A 141 -5.02 15.56 -12.08
C TYR A 141 -3.91 16.52 -11.63
N LEU A 142 -3.87 16.76 -10.32
CA LEU A 142 -2.80 17.51 -9.68
C LEU A 142 -1.85 16.52 -8.99
N THR A 143 -0.56 16.61 -9.27
CA THR A 143 0.48 15.88 -8.52
C THR A 143 0.85 16.66 -7.27
N VAL A 144 0.69 16.04 -6.12
CA VAL A 144 1.06 16.60 -4.82
C VAL A 144 2.28 15.86 -4.30
N LYS A 145 3.35 16.62 -4.03
CA LYS A 145 4.55 16.14 -3.33
C LYS A 145 4.46 16.53 -1.87
N ALA A 146 4.63 15.57 -0.98
CA ALA A 146 4.47 15.76 0.46
C ALA A 146 5.46 14.90 1.24
N PHE A 147 5.57 15.19 2.53
CA PHE A 147 6.17 14.29 3.51
C PHE A 147 5.12 13.82 4.48
N ILE A 148 5.22 12.56 4.87
CA ILE A 148 4.51 11.99 6.00
C ILE A 148 5.50 11.59 7.09
N PHE A 149 5.00 11.50 8.33
CA PHE A 149 5.78 11.02 9.47
C PHE A 149 5.22 9.68 9.90
N ASN A 150 6.07 8.67 9.97
CA ASN A 150 5.65 7.39 10.52
C ASN A 150 5.70 7.43 12.07
N TRP A 151 5.26 6.34 12.70
CA TRP A 151 5.26 6.20 14.17
C TRP A 151 6.66 6.28 14.81
N ALA A 152 7.74 6.06 14.03
CA ALA A 152 9.13 6.20 14.46
C ALA A 152 9.67 7.63 14.26
N ASN A 153 8.82 8.58 13.85
CA ASN A 153 9.19 9.95 13.45
C ASN A 153 10.16 10.03 12.27
N GLU A 154 10.17 9.01 11.42
CA GLU A 154 10.93 9.06 10.17
C GLU A 154 10.12 9.81 9.12
N ILE A 155 10.82 10.63 8.35
CA ILE A 155 10.25 11.40 7.24
C ILE A 155 10.19 10.51 6.01
N ILE A 156 9.00 10.29 5.48
CA ILE A 156 8.77 9.48 4.28
C ILE A 156 8.29 10.41 3.16
N PRO A 157 9.04 10.54 2.06
CA PRO A 157 8.57 11.27 0.90
C PRO A 157 7.40 10.54 0.26
N MET A 158 6.37 11.29 -0.11
CA MET A 158 5.17 10.77 -0.74
C MET A 158 4.77 11.63 -1.92
N THR A 159 4.32 10.97 -2.98
CA THR A 159 3.73 11.65 -4.13
C THR A 159 2.39 10.98 -4.42
N PHE A 160 1.34 11.77 -4.58
CA PHE A 160 0.02 11.27 -4.93
C PHE A 160 -0.67 12.17 -5.95
N ALA A 161 -1.55 11.57 -6.76
CA ALA A 161 -2.36 12.27 -7.74
C ALA A 161 -3.75 12.56 -7.17
N VAL A 162 -4.21 13.79 -7.32
CA VAL A 162 -5.54 14.24 -6.91
C VAL A 162 -6.39 14.42 -8.15
N HIS A 163 -7.42 13.61 -8.31
CA HIS A 163 -8.32 13.62 -9.47
C HIS A 163 -9.63 14.39 -9.20
N ASN A 164 -10.04 14.52 -7.94
CA ASN A 164 -11.26 15.20 -7.59
C ASN A 164 -11.11 16.73 -7.76
N PRO A 165 -11.98 17.42 -8.51
CA PRO A 165 -11.87 18.87 -8.75
C PRO A 165 -11.78 19.71 -7.47
N LYS A 166 -12.58 19.39 -6.45
CA LYS A 166 -12.53 20.08 -5.15
C LYS A 166 -11.19 19.84 -4.42
N GLY A 167 -10.65 18.65 -4.53
CA GLY A 167 -9.33 18.32 -4.00
C GLY A 167 -8.22 19.07 -4.73
N ILE A 168 -8.32 19.18 -6.05
CA ILE A 168 -7.39 19.95 -6.86
C ILE A 168 -7.39 21.41 -6.40
N GLU A 169 -8.55 22.05 -6.35
CA GLU A 169 -8.71 23.44 -5.88
C GLU A 169 -8.16 23.62 -4.45
N TYR A 170 -8.41 22.66 -3.56
CA TYR A 170 -7.92 22.70 -2.19
C TYR A 170 -6.39 22.71 -2.14
N PHE A 171 -5.73 21.80 -2.85
CA PHE A 171 -4.27 21.70 -2.82
C PHE A 171 -3.56 22.81 -3.62
N GLU A 172 -4.16 23.33 -4.69
CA GLU A 172 -3.60 24.46 -5.45
C GLU A 172 -3.56 25.76 -4.64
N ASN A 173 -4.53 25.95 -3.75
CA ASN A 173 -4.58 27.11 -2.88
C ASN A 173 -3.72 26.96 -1.60
N MET A 174 -3.03 25.83 -1.44
CA MET A 174 -2.25 25.55 -0.24
C MET A 174 -0.81 26.05 -0.40
N ALA A 175 -0.33 26.79 0.58
CA ALA A 175 1.06 27.23 0.58
C ALA A 175 2.02 26.04 0.83
N PRO A 176 3.23 26.04 0.24
CA PRO A 176 4.27 25.09 0.59
C PRO A 176 4.55 25.08 2.11
N ASN A 177 4.96 23.93 2.62
CA ASN A 177 5.22 23.67 4.04
C ASN A 177 3.97 23.77 4.94
N THR A 178 2.78 23.64 4.37
CA THR A 178 1.53 23.56 5.11
C THR A 178 1.29 22.13 5.56
N PHE A 179 0.93 21.95 6.83
CA PHE A 179 0.43 20.68 7.34
C PHE A 179 -1.07 20.56 7.10
N THR A 180 -1.50 19.41 6.61
CA THR A 180 -2.91 19.11 6.41
C THR A 180 -3.16 17.61 6.59
N LYS A 181 -4.41 17.25 6.82
CA LYS A 181 -4.86 15.86 6.88
C LYS A 181 -5.42 15.44 5.52
N VAL A 182 -4.95 14.32 5.02
CA VAL A 182 -5.38 13.71 3.74
C VAL A 182 -5.87 12.29 3.96
#